data_dfbb764eb5b18adabaf7797cce1628aa
#
_entry.id   dfbb764eb5b18adabaf7797cce1628aa
#
_cell.length_a   1.000
_cell.length_b   1.000
_cell.length_c   1.000
_cell.angle_alpha   90.00
_cell.angle_beta   90.00
_cell.angle_gamma   90.00
#
_symmetry.space_group_name_H-M   'P 1'
#
loop_
_entity.id
_entity.type
_entity.pdbx_description
1 polymer ?
#
loop_
_entity_poly.entity_id
_entity_poly.type
_entity_poly.pdbx_seq_one_letter_code
_entity_poly.pdbx_strand_id
1 'polypeptide(L)'
;MYAVSKGANFHPHYFFITFATSQAEILFKDNFEGDAIDNPPKNWAVGLEGLDDSKVIWDPDRPKNRVFSSPTERHDAKGAVYITGKGKGGTDYYVQWEMLYPKDFYMGIVFRHTGGEAFYLLDRRQNTKKLDFWKRQKAKWENFGSSAVLDLEIEKWWSFQLKVSGNDFEVKMKDSEKKTPFAKLKPVLEGSHNEFKKGDFGNYGWVLLDNVVVATELADFSNPWVISPVNSLSTSWAVIKRVD
;
A
#
# COMPACT_ATOMS: atom_id res chain seq x y z
N MET A 1 4.03 66.63 -47.06
CA MET A 1 4.87 65.44 -46.86
C MET A 1 4.34 64.73 -45.63
N TYR A 2 3.48 63.74 -45.78
CA TYR A 2 2.86 63.02 -44.69
C TYR A 2 3.57 61.68 -44.49
N ALA A 3 4.09 61.45 -43.27
CA ALA A 3 4.70 60.20 -42.90
C ALA A 3 3.62 59.21 -42.42
N VAL A 4 3.53 58.04 -43.08
CA VAL A 4 2.64 56.95 -42.70
C VAL A 4 3.38 56.08 -41.67
N SER A 5 2.85 56.00 -40.44
CA SER A 5 3.32 55.14 -39.38
C SER A 5 2.85 53.69 -39.67
N LYS A 6 3.80 52.77 -39.78
CA LYS A 6 3.52 51.33 -39.89
C LYS A 6 3.10 50.79 -38.51
N GLY A 7 1.86 50.35 -38.40
CA GLY A 7 1.37 49.61 -37.23
C GLY A 7 2.09 48.27 -37.05
N ALA A 8 2.59 48.04 -35.85
CA ALA A 8 3.17 46.75 -35.46
C ALA A 8 2.04 45.75 -35.21
N ASN A 9 2.01 44.66 -35.96
CA ASN A 9 1.11 43.54 -35.73
C ASN A 9 1.59 42.74 -34.53
N PHE A 10 0.90 42.89 -33.39
CA PHE A 10 1.07 42.01 -32.25
C PHE A 10 0.33 40.69 -32.51
N HIS A 11 1.08 39.60 -32.68
CA HIS A 11 0.51 38.26 -32.65
C HIS A 11 0.45 37.76 -31.19
N PRO A 12 -0.72 37.45 -30.64
CA PRO A 12 -0.80 36.89 -29.29
C PRO A 12 -0.28 35.44 -29.34
N HIS A 13 0.83 35.23 -28.65
CA HIS A 13 1.32 33.87 -28.41
C HIS A 13 0.46 33.24 -27.31
N TYR A 14 -0.42 32.33 -27.67
CA TYR A 14 -1.16 31.50 -26.70
C TYR A 14 -0.21 30.42 -26.16
N PHE A 15 0.15 30.54 -24.90
CA PHE A 15 0.84 29.49 -24.16
C PHE A 15 -0.21 28.47 -23.71
N PHE A 16 -0.25 27.30 -24.34
CA PHE A 16 -1.03 26.18 -23.84
C PHE A 16 -0.22 25.48 -22.74
N ILE A 17 -0.61 25.70 -21.48
CA ILE A 17 -0.11 24.90 -20.36
C ILE A 17 -0.95 23.62 -20.35
N THR A 18 -0.40 22.53 -20.87
CA THR A 18 -0.96 21.20 -20.69
C THR A 18 -0.60 20.72 -19.30
N PHE A 19 -1.56 20.72 -18.40
CA PHE A 19 -1.45 19.99 -17.15
C PHE A 19 -1.56 18.50 -17.47
N ALA A 20 -0.44 17.79 -17.41
CA ALA A 20 -0.48 16.34 -17.36
C ALA A 20 -1.09 15.96 -16.01
N THR A 21 -2.35 15.59 -15.97
CA THR A 21 -2.92 14.93 -14.82
C THR A 21 -2.27 13.56 -14.72
N SER A 22 -1.37 13.38 -13.77
CA SER A 22 -0.92 12.05 -13.37
C SER A 22 -2.16 11.26 -12.99
N GLN A 23 -2.45 10.23 -13.76
CA GLN A 23 -3.54 9.32 -13.41
C GLN A 23 -2.99 8.40 -12.34
N ALA A 24 -3.66 8.36 -11.20
CA ALA A 24 -3.37 7.44 -10.13
C ALA A 24 -3.35 6.00 -10.66
N GLU A 25 -2.36 5.20 -10.27
CA GLU A 25 -2.15 3.84 -10.74
C GLU A 25 -2.21 2.84 -9.59
N ILE A 26 -3.07 1.83 -9.71
CA ILE A 26 -3.04 0.66 -8.82
C ILE A 26 -1.89 -0.24 -9.28
N LEU A 27 -0.86 -0.32 -8.47
CA LEU A 27 0.33 -1.14 -8.72
C LEU A 27 0.08 -2.61 -8.40
N PHE A 28 -0.71 -2.88 -7.36
CA PHE A 28 -1.07 -4.22 -6.93
C PHE A 28 -2.40 -4.17 -6.15
N LYS A 29 -3.19 -5.23 -6.26
CA LYS A 29 -4.35 -5.46 -5.39
C LYS A 29 -4.62 -6.95 -5.25
N ASP A 30 -5.03 -7.36 -4.06
CA ASP A 30 -5.47 -8.71 -3.76
C ASP A 30 -6.46 -8.70 -2.60
N ASN A 31 -7.58 -9.39 -2.78
CA ASN A 31 -8.57 -9.66 -1.74
C ASN A 31 -8.79 -11.17 -1.55
N PHE A 32 -7.91 -11.98 -2.13
CA PHE A 32 -7.85 -13.43 -2.02
C PHE A 32 -9.11 -14.19 -2.48
N GLU A 33 -10.15 -13.51 -2.94
CA GLU A 33 -11.42 -14.13 -3.36
C GLU A 33 -11.27 -15.03 -4.61
N GLY A 34 -10.24 -14.77 -5.41
CA GLY A 34 -9.90 -15.56 -6.60
C GLY A 34 -9.03 -16.79 -6.31
N ASP A 35 -8.57 -16.98 -5.07
CA ASP A 35 -7.65 -18.04 -4.71
C ASP A 35 -8.34 -19.28 -4.14
N ALA A 36 -7.70 -20.43 -4.26
CA ALA A 36 -8.22 -21.67 -3.71
C ALA A 36 -7.92 -21.76 -2.21
N ILE A 37 -8.92 -22.21 -1.44
CA ILE A 37 -8.75 -22.51 -0.02
C ILE A 37 -7.67 -23.59 0.16
N ASP A 38 -6.91 -23.49 1.26
CA ASP A 38 -5.79 -24.35 1.64
C ASP A 38 -4.60 -24.33 0.67
N ASN A 39 -4.54 -23.32 -0.23
CA ASN A 39 -3.41 -23.12 -1.12
C ASN A 39 -2.76 -21.73 -0.87
N PRO A 40 -1.45 -21.58 -1.16
CA PRO A 40 -0.80 -20.28 -1.16
C PRO A 40 -1.49 -19.32 -2.13
N PRO A 41 -1.54 -18.01 -1.83
CA PRO A 41 -2.13 -17.03 -2.72
C PRO A 41 -1.31 -16.89 -4.01
N LYS A 42 -1.98 -16.89 -5.17
CA LYS A 42 -1.35 -16.95 -6.52
C LYS A 42 -0.46 -15.76 -6.86
N ASN A 43 -0.79 -14.60 -6.31
CA ASN A 43 -0.11 -13.35 -6.63
C ASN A 43 1.05 -13.05 -5.68
N TRP A 44 1.32 -13.93 -4.76
CA TRP A 44 2.34 -13.77 -3.73
C TRP A 44 3.48 -14.77 -3.91
N ALA A 45 4.65 -14.41 -3.43
CA ALA A 45 5.83 -15.25 -3.47
C ALA A 45 6.54 -15.26 -2.12
N VAL A 46 7.30 -16.30 -1.85
CA VAL A 46 8.16 -16.38 -0.67
C VAL A 46 9.28 -15.35 -0.82
N GLY A 47 9.31 -14.37 0.06
CA GLY A 47 10.36 -13.35 0.10
C GLY A 47 11.52 -13.71 1.02
N LEU A 48 11.23 -14.43 2.09
CA LEU A 48 12.20 -15.03 2.99
C LEU A 48 11.69 -16.42 3.37
N GLU A 49 12.56 -17.41 3.26
CA GLU A 49 12.22 -18.78 3.62
C GLU A 49 11.74 -18.86 5.07
N GLY A 50 10.59 -19.43 5.25
CA GLY A 50 9.93 -19.67 6.52
C GLY A 50 9.24 -21.02 6.51
N LEU A 51 8.30 -21.22 7.44
CA LEU A 51 7.45 -22.42 7.40
C LEU A 51 6.44 -22.28 6.25
N ASP A 52 6.27 -23.36 5.53
CA ASP A 52 5.54 -23.44 4.27
C ASP A 52 4.04 -23.74 4.48
N ASP A 53 3.45 -23.08 5.49
CA ASP A 53 2.06 -23.31 5.90
C ASP A 53 1.14 -22.11 5.61
N SER A 54 1.66 -21.11 4.89
CA SER A 54 0.87 -19.94 4.48
C SER A 54 -0.12 -20.30 3.39
N LYS A 55 -1.37 -19.98 3.61
CA LYS A 55 -2.47 -20.37 2.74
C LYS A 55 -3.65 -19.40 2.80
N VAL A 56 -4.52 -19.49 1.82
CA VAL A 56 -5.82 -18.84 1.85
C VAL A 56 -6.79 -19.70 2.65
N ILE A 57 -7.51 -19.07 3.57
CA ILE A 57 -8.52 -19.71 4.41
C ILE A 57 -9.84 -18.93 4.34
N TRP A 58 -10.90 -19.54 4.85
CA TRP A 58 -12.11 -18.80 5.16
C TRP A 58 -11.85 -17.89 6.36
N ASP A 59 -12.32 -16.64 6.26
CA ASP A 59 -12.27 -15.69 7.38
C ASP A 59 -13.09 -16.25 8.56
N PRO A 60 -12.51 -16.34 9.75
CA PRO A 60 -13.21 -16.88 10.90
C PRO A 60 -14.40 -16.00 11.34
N ASP A 61 -14.36 -14.69 11.06
CA ASP A 61 -15.34 -13.72 11.54
C ASP A 61 -16.31 -13.25 10.46
N ARG A 62 -15.90 -13.30 9.19
CA ARG A 62 -16.68 -12.81 8.04
C ARG A 62 -17.04 -13.96 7.09
N PRO A 63 -18.23 -14.58 7.25
CA PRO A 63 -18.62 -15.74 6.43
C PRO A 63 -18.55 -15.47 4.92
N LYS A 64 -18.01 -16.42 4.17
CA LYS A 64 -17.80 -16.36 2.71
C LYS A 64 -16.72 -15.40 2.25
N ASN A 65 -15.98 -14.78 3.15
CA ASN A 65 -14.79 -14.00 2.85
C ASN A 65 -13.55 -14.91 2.89
N ARG A 66 -12.63 -14.71 1.97
CA ARG A 66 -11.34 -15.42 1.95
C ARG A 66 -10.23 -14.49 2.37
N VAL A 67 -9.32 -15.00 3.17
CA VAL A 67 -8.20 -14.21 3.69
C VAL A 67 -6.91 -15.01 3.56
N PHE A 68 -5.81 -14.30 3.42
CA PHE A 68 -4.49 -14.91 3.52
C PHE A 68 -4.12 -15.12 4.98
N SER A 69 -3.78 -16.34 5.33
CA SER A 69 -3.25 -16.72 6.64
C SER A 69 -1.79 -17.12 6.51
N SER A 70 -0.94 -16.47 7.28
CA SER A 70 0.46 -16.85 7.43
C SER A 70 0.68 -17.33 8.88
N PRO A 71 0.49 -18.62 9.15
CA PRO A 71 0.32 -19.13 10.50
C PRO A 71 1.62 -19.49 11.21
N THR A 72 2.73 -18.86 10.94
CA THR A 72 3.97 -19.17 11.64
C THR A 72 4.00 -18.57 13.04
N GLU A 73 3.88 -19.37 14.05
CA GLU A 73 4.08 -18.98 15.46
C GLU A 73 5.56 -18.69 15.81
N ARG A 74 6.46 -18.72 14.84
CA ARG A 74 7.89 -18.57 15.11
C ARG A 74 8.31 -17.13 15.15
N HIS A 75 8.94 -16.78 16.24
CA HIS A 75 9.55 -15.50 16.55
C HIS A 75 10.96 -15.32 15.99
N ASP A 76 11.50 -16.36 15.37
CA ASP A 76 12.86 -16.25 14.90
C ASP A 76 12.94 -15.35 13.68
N ALA A 77 14.13 -14.89 13.44
CA ALA A 77 14.47 -14.04 12.31
C ALA A 77 14.15 -14.64 10.93
N LYS A 78 13.60 -15.83 10.89
CA LYS A 78 13.09 -16.59 9.73
C LYS A 78 11.57 -16.59 9.67
N GLY A 79 10.89 -15.65 10.31
CA GLY A 79 9.45 -15.46 10.12
C GLY A 79 9.14 -15.42 8.64
N ALA A 80 8.12 -16.17 8.22
CA ALA A 80 7.74 -16.22 6.82
C ALA A 80 7.44 -14.81 6.32
N VAL A 81 8.10 -14.42 5.25
CA VAL A 81 7.83 -13.19 4.52
C VAL A 81 7.26 -13.59 3.18
N TYR A 82 5.99 -13.24 2.94
CA TYR A 82 5.36 -13.35 1.64
C TYR A 82 5.27 -11.96 1.04
N ILE A 83 5.66 -11.82 -0.21
CA ILE A 83 5.74 -10.57 -0.93
C ILE A 83 4.89 -10.59 -2.18
N THR A 84 4.48 -9.44 -2.64
CA THR A 84 3.73 -9.28 -3.90
C THR A 84 4.54 -9.65 -5.15
N GLY A 85 5.82 -9.93 -5.00
CA GLY A 85 6.67 -10.65 -5.94
C GLY A 85 6.95 -9.98 -7.28
N LYS A 86 6.67 -8.68 -7.43
CA LYS A 86 6.79 -8.03 -8.74
C LYS A 86 7.60 -6.73 -8.74
N GLY A 87 8.37 -6.45 -7.68
CA GLY A 87 9.18 -5.23 -7.57
C GLY A 87 8.36 -3.95 -7.69
N LYS A 88 7.08 -4.03 -7.37
CA LYS A 88 6.11 -2.99 -7.68
C LYS A 88 5.98 -1.91 -6.61
N GLY A 89 6.74 -2.01 -5.54
CA GLY A 89 6.94 -0.86 -4.67
C GLY A 89 7.86 0.15 -5.36
N GLY A 90 7.32 1.26 -5.85
CA GLY A 90 8.11 2.40 -6.32
C GLY A 90 8.87 3.04 -5.16
N THR A 91 9.40 4.24 -5.40
CA THR A 91 9.96 5.09 -4.33
C THR A 91 8.86 5.72 -3.49
N ASP A 92 7.75 6.07 -4.13
CA ASP A 92 6.60 6.75 -3.52
C ASP A 92 5.34 5.98 -3.84
N TYR A 93 4.63 5.56 -2.81
CA TYR A 93 3.39 4.78 -2.94
C TYR A 93 2.59 4.78 -1.64
N TYR A 94 1.36 4.36 -1.75
CA TYR A 94 0.47 4.07 -0.62
C TYR A 94 0.14 2.60 -0.61
N VAL A 95 -0.02 2.05 0.60
CA VAL A 95 -0.57 0.71 0.80
C VAL A 95 -1.75 0.82 1.74
N GLN A 96 -2.87 0.20 1.38
CA GLN A 96 -3.97 -0.07 2.31
C GLN A 96 -4.16 -1.57 2.44
N TRP A 97 -4.50 -2.01 3.63
CA TRP A 97 -4.81 -3.40 3.91
C TRP A 97 -5.70 -3.52 5.14
N GLU A 98 -6.32 -4.65 5.29
CA GLU A 98 -6.96 -5.09 6.52
C GLU A 98 -6.15 -6.22 7.15
N MET A 99 -6.03 -6.21 8.45
CA MET A 99 -5.26 -7.21 9.19
C MET A 99 -5.94 -7.54 10.52
N LEU A 100 -5.94 -8.84 10.83
CA LEU A 100 -6.28 -9.37 12.13
C LEU A 100 -5.02 -10.03 12.73
N TYR A 101 -4.74 -9.71 13.97
CA TYR A 101 -3.67 -10.30 14.75
C TYR A 101 -4.24 -11.45 15.61
N PRO A 102 -3.98 -12.72 15.26
CA PRO A 102 -4.60 -13.86 15.96
C PRO A 102 -4.09 -14.05 17.39
N LYS A 103 -2.88 -13.55 17.65
CA LYS A 103 -2.23 -13.60 18.97
C LYS A 103 -1.40 -12.35 19.24
N ASP A 104 -0.90 -12.23 20.45
CA ASP A 104 -0.02 -11.15 20.88
C ASP A 104 1.46 -11.48 20.60
N PHE A 105 1.87 -11.31 19.33
CA PHE A 105 3.23 -11.59 18.86
C PHE A 105 3.85 -10.43 18.08
N TYR A 106 5.09 -10.64 17.58
CA TYR A 106 5.78 -9.75 16.63
C TYR A 106 5.30 -10.11 15.22
N MET A 107 4.42 -9.29 14.67
CA MET A 107 3.84 -9.56 13.37
C MET A 107 3.38 -8.27 12.70
N GLY A 108 3.41 -8.25 11.38
CA GLY A 108 3.05 -7.05 10.65
C GLY A 108 3.30 -7.12 9.15
N ILE A 109 3.73 -6.00 8.62
CA ILE A 109 3.88 -5.75 7.19
C ILE A 109 5.33 -5.43 6.85
N VAL A 110 5.83 -6.13 5.85
CA VAL A 110 7.12 -5.84 5.22
C VAL A 110 6.89 -4.85 4.08
N PHE A 111 7.77 -3.88 3.96
CA PHE A 111 7.80 -2.96 2.83
C PHE A 111 9.23 -2.67 2.40
N ARG A 112 9.40 -2.27 1.13
CA ARG A 112 10.72 -2.13 0.50
C ARG A 112 11.61 -3.36 0.69
N HIS A 113 11.03 -4.55 0.54
CA HIS A 113 11.80 -5.78 0.53
C HIS A 113 12.65 -5.86 -0.74
N THR A 114 13.97 -5.95 -0.58
CA THR A 114 14.92 -5.96 -1.70
C THR A 114 15.56 -7.33 -1.93
N GLY A 115 15.17 -8.31 -1.14
CA GLY A 115 15.63 -9.71 -1.21
C GLY A 115 16.14 -10.24 0.12
N GLY A 116 15.87 -11.51 0.42
CA GLY A 116 16.29 -12.17 1.66
C GLY A 116 15.90 -11.37 2.91
N GLU A 117 16.88 -11.04 3.73
CA GLU A 117 16.70 -10.35 5.01
C GLU A 117 16.81 -8.81 4.90
N ALA A 118 16.66 -8.23 3.72
CA ALA A 118 16.80 -6.79 3.51
C ALA A 118 15.43 -6.14 3.29
N PHE A 119 14.84 -5.56 4.35
CA PHE A 119 13.52 -4.93 4.30
C PHE A 119 13.26 -3.98 5.47
N TYR A 120 12.22 -3.18 5.35
CA TYR A 120 11.58 -2.51 6.48
C TYR A 120 10.37 -3.31 6.95
N LEU A 121 10.12 -3.26 8.25
CA LEU A 121 8.99 -3.90 8.91
C LEU A 121 8.21 -2.87 9.71
N LEU A 122 6.91 -2.83 9.52
CA LEU A 122 5.96 -2.24 10.44
C LEU A 122 5.36 -3.39 11.25
N ASP A 123 5.71 -3.50 12.52
CA ASP A 123 5.20 -4.58 13.36
C ASP A 123 4.36 -4.09 14.55
N ARG A 124 3.46 -4.96 14.99
CA ARG A 124 2.84 -4.89 16.29
C ARG A 124 3.78 -5.55 17.30
N ARG A 125 4.19 -4.78 18.30
CA ARG A 125 5.10 -5.29 19.34
C ARG A 125 4.36 -6.06 20.41
N GLN A 126 4.81 -7.27 20.69
CA GLN A 126 4.31 -8.13 21.75
C GLN A 126 4.27 -7.38 23.10
N ASN A 127 3.19 -7.52 23.85
CA ASN A 127 2.98 -6.95 25.19
C ASN A 127 3.04 -5.41 25.27
N THR A 128 3.14 -4.68 24.16
CA THR A 128 3.26 -3.22 24.20
C THR A 128 2.06 -2.50 23.62
N LYS A 129 1.27 -3.17 22.79
CA LYS A 129 0.21 -2.56 21.97
C LYS A 129 0.71 -1.34 21.18
N LYS A 130 1.96 -1.41 20.70
CA LYS A 130 2.59 -0.39 19.88
C LYS A 130 2.82 -0.91 18.48
N LEU A 131 2.90 0.02 17.55
CA LEU A 131 3.48 -0.20 16.23
C LEU A 131 4.89 0.37 16.21
N ASP A 132 5.81 -0.39 15.65
CA ASP A 132 7.20 -0.01 15.52
C ASP A 132 7.65 -0.14 14.07
N PHE A 133 8.51 0.78 13.63
CA PHE A 133 9.28 0.62 12.42
C PHE A 133 10.64 0.01 12.71
N TRP A 134 10.95 -1.05 11.98
CA TRP A 134 12.22 -1.76 12.04
C TRP A 134 12.86 -1.86 10.68
N LYS A 135 14.18 -1.79 10.65
CA LYS A 135 14.99 -2.24 9.52
C LYS A 135 15.57 -3.61 9.84
N ARG A 136 15.50 -4.53 8.89
CA ARG A 136 16.27 -5.77 8.92
C ARG A 136 17.27 -5.81 7.78
N GLN A 137 18.51 -6.14 8.10
CA GLN A 137 19.59 -6.32 7.14
C GLN A 137 20.67 -7.23 7.73
N LYS A 138 21.05 -8.31 7.00
CA LYS A 138 22.09 -9.26 7.45
C LYS A 138 21.86 -9.77 8.87
N ALA A 139 20.65 -10.21 9.18
CA ALA A 139 20.19 -10.67 10.49
C ALA A 139 20.24 -9.65 11.63
N LYS A 140 20.51 -8.37 11.34
CA LYS A 140 20.47 -7.29 12.34
C LYS A 140 19.17 -6.53 12.27
N TRP A 141 18.66 -6.17 13.45
CA TRP A 141 17.47 -5.35 13.62
C TRP A 141 17.84 -3.96 14.13
N GLU A 142 17.22 -2.94 13.56
CA GLU A 142 17.34 -1.55 13.97
C GLU A 142 15.96 -0.93 14.04
N ASN A 143 15.56 -0.44 15.23
CA ASN A 143 14.33 0.32 15.40
C ASN A 143 14.56 1.77 14.96
N PHE A 144 13.65 2.31 14.16
CA PHE A 144 13.74 3.70 13.71
C PHE A 144 12.43 4.50 13.89
N GLY A 145 11.47 3.94 14.62
CA GLY A 145 10.24 4.62 14.99
C GLY A 145 9.33 3.75 15.83
N SER A 146 8.67 4.36 16.81
CA SER A 146 7.71 3.70 17.71
C SER A 146 6.51 4.59 17.95
N SER A 147 5.31 4.03 17.89
CA SER A 147 4.08 4.74 18.23
C SER A 147 3.95 4.93 19.76
N ALA A 148 3.01 5.77 20.16
CA ALA A 148 2.42 5.67 21.48
C ALA A 148 1.70 4.31 21.64
N VAL A 149 1.26 3.99 22.85
CA VAL A 149 0.39 2.83 23.09
C VAL A 149 -0.93 3.05 22.35
N LEU A 150 -1.36 2.06 21.59
CA LEU A 150 -2.57 2.10 20.76
C LEU A 150 -3.63 1.16 21.35
N ASP A 151 -4.89 1.46 21.03
CA ASP A 151 -5.98 0.51 21.27
C ASP A 151 -6.02 -0.52 20.13
N LEU A 152 -4.94 -1.31 20.05
CA LEU A 152 -4.72 -2.32 19.00
C LEU A 152 -4.93 -3.71 19.60
N GLU A 153 -6.19 -4.14 19.60
CA GLU A 153 -6.60 -5.44 20.13
C GLU A 153 -6.24 -6.57 19.18
N ILE A 154 -5.98 -7.76 19.73
CA ILE A 154 -5.89 -9.01 18.99
C ILE A 154 -7.30 -9.52 18.67
N GLU A 155 -7.40 -10.48 17.76
CA GLU A 155 -8.66 -11.10 17.33
C GLU A 155 -9.70 -10.08 16.86
N LYS A 156 -9.21 -8.98 16.27
CA LYS A 156 -10.03 -7.91 15.73
C LYS A 156 -9.45 -7.43 14.42
N TRP A 157 -10.32 -7.13 13.45
CA TRP A 157 -9.93 -6.58 12.16
C TRP A 157 -9.63 -5.10 12.26
N TRP A 158 -8.46 -4.73 11.78
CA TRP A 158 -7.98 -3.35 11.69
C TRP A 158 -7.68 -2.99 10.24
N SER A 159 -8.05 -1.79 9.85
CA SER A 159 -7.68 -1.23 8.56
C SER A 159 -6.50 -0.30 8.74
N PHE A 160 -5.52 -0.41 7.86
CA PHE A 160 -4.29 0.37 7.86
C PHE A 160 -4.08 1.08 6.54
N GLN A 161 -3.35 2.18 6.60
CA GLN A 161 -2.76 2.85 5.45
C GLN A 161 -1.32 3.21 5.79
N LEU A 162 -0.38 2.77 4.96
CA LEU A 162 1.02 3.18 4.96
C LEU A 162 1.24 4.10 3.77
N LYS A 163 1.77 5.29 4.02
CA LYS A 163 2.34 6.18 3.02
C LYS A 163 3.85 6.03 3.03
N VAL A 164 4.42 5.83 1.86
CA VAL A 164 5.87 5.82 1.61
C VAL A 164 6.18 6.99 0.69
N SER A 165 6.97 7.95 1.13
CA SER A 165 7.34 9.13 0.36
C SER A 165 8.82 9.45 0.55
N GLY A 166 9.63 9.13 -0.46
CA GLY A 166 11.08 9.24 -0.34
C GLY A 166 11.62 8.40 0.80
N ASN A 167 12.13 9.05 1.83
CA ASN A 167 12.66 8.39 3.04
C ASN A 167 11.66 8.36 4.20
N ASP A 168 10.50 9.00 4.04
CA ASP A 168 9.53 9.21 5.11
C ASP A 168 8.38 8.23 5.01
N PHE A 169 7.92 7.76 6.16
CA PHE A 169 6.85 6.77 6.31
C PHE A 169 5.82 7.27 7.30
N GLU A 170 4.55 7.11 6.96
CA GLU A 170 3.42 7.52 7.79
C GLU A 170 2.40 6.38 7.85
N VAL A 171 1.98 6.01 9.05
CA VAL A 171 0.95 4.98 9.26
C VAL A 171 -0.29 5.60 9.88
N LYS A 172 -1.43 5.30 9.27
CA LYS A 172 -2.75 5.54 9.83
C LYS A 172 -3.45 4.22 10.06
N MET A 173 -4.28 4.16 11.09
CA MET A 173 -5.07 2.96 11.39
C MET A 173 -6.46 3.32 11.90
N LYS A 174 -7.36 2.38 11.76
CA LYS A 174 -8.71 2.42 12.34
C LYS A 174 -9.24 1.01 12.51
N ASP A 175 -10.23 0.85 13.36
CA ASP A 175 -11.09 -0.30 13.37
C ASP A 175 -11.74 -0.48 11.98
N SER A 176 -11.74 -1.69 11.42
CA SER A 176 -12.26 -1.95 10.06
C SER A 176 -13.74 -1.65 9.92
N GLU A 177 -14.51 -1.71 10.99
CA GLU A 177 -15.93 -1.37 10.98
C GLU A 177 -16.20 0.14 10.87
N LYS A 178 -15.20 0.96 11.19
CA LYS A 178 -15.34 2.42 11.13
C LYS A 178 -15.28 2.94 9.69
N LYS A 179 -16.32 3.65 9.28
CA LYS A 179 -16.42 4.26 7.95
C LYS A 179 -15.60 5.54 7.77
N THR A 180 -14.87 5.99 8.80
CA THR A 180 -14.06 7.21 8.72
C THR A 180 -13.00 7.08 7.63
N PRO A 181 -12.93 7.98 6.64
CA PRO A 181 -11.88 7.94 5.62
C PRO A 181 -10.50 8.19 6.21
N PHE A 182 -9.46 7.52 5.71
CA PHE A 182 -8.06 7.71 6.15
C PHE A 182 -7.58 9.16 6.01
N ALA A 183 -8.08 9.90 5.04
CA ALA A 183 -7.77 11.34 4.88
C ALA A 183 -8.12 12.18 6.12
N LYS A 184 -9.10 11.76 6.92
CA LYS A 184 -9.53 12.46 8.15
C LYS A 184 -8.81 11.98 9.41
N LEU A 185 -7.98 10.95 9.31
CA LEU A 185 -7.23 10.40 10.43
C LEU A 185 -5.86 11.06 10.54
N LYS A 186 -5.40 11.22 11.78
CA LYS A 186 -4.00 11.58 12.05
C LYS A 186 -3.12 10.33 11.98
N PRO A 187 -1.85 10.45 11.61
CA PRO A 187 -0.89 9.37 11.74
C PRO A 187 -0.78 8.87 13.19
N VAL A 188 -0.64 7.58 13.36
CA VAL A 188 -0.35 6.93 14.64
C VAL A 188 1.12 6.61 14.80
N LEU A 189 1.86 6.57 13.69
CA LEU A 189 3.30 6.36 13.65
C LEU A 189 3.87 7.08 12.43
N GLU A 190 4.99 7.77 12.64
CA GLU A 190 5.82 8.38 11.61
C GLU A 190 7.26 7.94 11.80
N GLY A 191 8.01 7.82 10.74
CA GLY A 191 9.42 7.45 10.76
C GLY A 191 10.13 7.79 9.47
N SER A 192 11.45 7.78 9.52
CA SER A 192 12.29 8.05 8.35
C SER A 192 13.49 7.12 8.33
N HIS A 193 13.80 6.56 7.16
CA HIS A 193 15.00 5.76 6.94
C HIS A 193 15.42 5.77 5.47
N ASN A 194 16.73 5.74 5.19
CA ASN A 194 17.26 5.97 3.86
C ASN A 194 17.97 4.78 3.21
N GLU A 195 18.03 3.62 3.86
CA GLU A 195 18.79 2.44 3.38
C GLU A 195 18.15 1.83 2.13
N PHE A 196 16.86 1.49 2.20
CA PHE A 196 16.14 0.89 1.08
C PHE A 196 15.27 1.93 0.37
N LYS A 197 15.47 2.11 -0.93
CA LYS A 197 14.77 3.14 -1.72
C LYS A 197 13.53 2.63 -2.43
N LYS A 198 13.46 1.33 -2.69
CA LYS A 198 12.38 0.64 -3.38
C LYS A 198 12.34 -0.81 -2.95
N GLY A 199 11.31 -1.54 -3.31
CA GLY A 199 11.19 -2.98 -3.04
C GLY A 199 9.75 -3.42 -2.87
N ASP A 200 9.56 -4.70 -2.63
CA ASP A 200 8.24 -5.31 -2.54
C ASP A 200 7.55 -5.03 -1.21
N PHE A 201 6.22 -5.14 -1.24
CA PHE A 201 5.37 -5.17 -0.07
C PHE A 201 5.05 -6.63 0.29
N GLY A 202 4.82 -6.89 1.58
CA GLY A 202 4.49 -8.23 2.04
C GLY A 202 4.02 -8.27 3.49
N ASN A 203 3.81 -9.47 4.01
CA ASN A 203 3.53 -9.69 5.42
C ASN A 203 4.74 -10.29 6.14
N TYR A 204 4.71 -10.23 7.45
CA TYR A 204 5.67 -10.84 8.35
C TYR A 204 4.97 -11.49 9.54
N GLY A 205 5.29 -12.75 9.79
CA GLY A 205 4.75 -13.49 10.93
C GLY A 205 3.29 -13.91 10.77
N TRP A 206 2.66 -14.26 11.88
CA TRP A 206 1.31 -14.82 11.88
C TRP A 206 0.23 -13.74 11.87
N VAL A 207 -0.35 -13.52 10.70
CA VAL A 207 -1.45 -12.57 10.50
C VAL A 207 -2.54 -13.19 9.63
N LEU A 208 -3.76 -12.70 9.78
CA LEU A 208 -4.76 -12.77 8.73
C LEU A 208 -4.76 -11.44 7.98
N LEU A 209 -4.66 -11.51 6.66
CA LEU A 209 -4.51 -10.36 5.78
C LEU A 209 -5.61 -10.35 4.72
N ASP A 210 -6.17 -9.19 4.46
CA ASP A 210 -7.21 -9.01 3.45
C ASP A 210 -7.13 -7.62 2.81
N ASN A 211 -7.81 -7.47 1.67
CA ASN A 211 -8.03 -6.18 1.01
C ASN A 211 -6.76 -5.35 0.79
N VAL A 212 -5.69 -6.00 0.32
CA VAL A 212 -4.40 -5.35 0.06
C VAL A 212 -4.46 -4.56 -1.24
N VAL A 213 -4.13 -3.28 -1.17
CA VAL A 213 -4.00 -2.41 -2.35
C VAL A 213 -2.73 -1.59 -2.23
N VAL A 214 -1.92 -1.58 -3.29
CA VAL A 214 -0.76 -0.69 -3.45
C VAL A 214 -1.04 0.24 -4.61
N ALA A 215 -0.93 1.54 -4.41
CA ALA A 215 -1.23 2.56 -5.42
C ALA A 215 -0.26 3.74 -5.35
N THR A 216 -0.11 4.47 -6.44
CA THR A 216 0.72 5.68 -6.49
C THR A 216 0.08 6.87 -5.80
N GLU A 217 -1.24 6.91 -5.72
CA GLU A 217 -2.00 8.01 -5.12
C GLU A 217 -3.18 7.51 -4.27
N LEU A 218 -3.67 8.37 -3.37
CA LEU A 218 -4.78 8.06 -2.47
C LEU A 218 -6.15 7.94 -3.17
N ALA A 219 -6.30 8.55 -4.32
CA ALA A 219 -7.58 8.57 -5.06
C ALA A 219 -8.06 7.16 -5.45
N ASP A 220 -7.14 6.22 -5.62
CA ASP A 220 -7.43 4.85 -6.06
C ASP A 220 -8.07 3.96 -4.99
N PHE A 221 -8.02 4.38 -3.74
CA PHE A 221 -8.57 3.59 -2.63
C PHE A 221 -10.07 3.77 -2.40
N SER A 222 -10.73 4.71 -3.10
CA SER A 222 -12.17 4.98 -2.90
C SER A 222 -13.04 3.79 -3.31
N ASN A 223 -12.63 3.03 -4.30
CA ASN A 223 -13.24 1.75 -4.67
C ASN A 223 -12.26 0.88 -5.48
N PRO A 224 -11.24 0.28 -4.85
CA PRO A 224 -10.17 -0.43 -5.55
C PRO A 224 -10.64 -1.71 -6.24
N TRP A 225 -11.83 -2.21 -5.91
CA TRP A 225 -12.40 -3.45 -6.44
C TRP A 225 -13.33 -3.22 -7.64
N VAL A 226 -13.81 -2.00 -7.85
CA VAL A 226 -14.48 -1.65 -9.10
C VAL A 226 -13.41 -1.56 -10.18
N ILE A 227 -13.49 -2.43 -11.17
CA ILE A 227 -12.75 -2.27 -12.41
C ILE A 227 -13.27 -0.99 -13.05
N SER A 228 -12.57 0.13 -12.86
CA SER A 228 -12.75 1.27 -13.75
C SER A 228 -12.53 0.72 -15.16
N PRO A 229 -13.48 0.87 -16.08
CA PRO A 229 -13.20 0.52 -17.46
C PRO A 229 -12.04 1.41 -17.90
N VAL A 230 -10.83 0.86 -17.88
CA VAL A 230 -9.67 1.42 -18.54
C VAL A 230 -10.05 1.42 -20.02
N ASN A 231 -10.29 2.59 -20.57
CA ASN A 231 -10.76 2.89 -21.93
C ASN A 231 -12.26 3.20 -22.07
N SER A 232 -12.83 4.06 -21.24
CA SER A 232 -13.74 5.02 -21.81
C SER A 232 -12.86 6.10 -22.47
N LEU A 233 -12.47 5.89 -23.71
CA LEU A 233 -12.09 6.99 -24.58
C LEU A 233 -13.24 7.99 -24.49
N SER A 234 -13.04 9.08 -23.76
CA SER A 234 -13.91 10.24 -23.87
C SER A 234 -13.69 10.77 -25.28
N THR A 235 -14.42 10.22 -26.22
CA THR A 235 -14.62 10.85 -27.51
C THR A 235 -15.40 12.13 -27.24
N SER A 236 -14.69 13.17 -26.86
CA SER A 236 -15.19 14.53 -26.97
C SER A 236 -15.37 14.79 -28.47
N TRP A 237 -16.58 14.55 -28.94
CA TRP A 237 -17.00 15.02 -30.24
C TRP A 237 -17.02 16.56 -30.16
N ALA A 238 -15.91 17.15 -30.57
CA ALA A 238 -15.92 18.58 -30.89
C ALA A 238 -16.86 18.77 -32.08
N VAL A 239 -18.04 19.28 -31.80
CA VAL A 239 -18.96 19.71 -32.83
C VAL A 239 -18.30 20.91 -33.51
N ILE A 240 -17.68 20.67 -34.66
CA ILE A 240 -17.26 21.74 -35.58
C ILE A 240 -18.55 22.35 -36.13
N LYS A 241 -18.98 23.46 -35.54
CA LYS A 241 -19.97 24.33 -36.21
C LYS A 241 -19.29 24.93 -37.44
N ARG A 242 -19.68 24.48 -38.61
CA ARG A 242 -19.44 25.25 -39.83
C ARG A 242 -20.24 26.55 -39.69
N VAL A 243 -19.53 27.64 -39.82
CA VAL A 243 -20.13 28.97 -40.03
C VAL A 243 -20.10 29.14 -41.54
N ASP A 244 -21.32 29.17 -42.13
CA ASP A 244 -21.51 29.60 -43.51
C ASP A 244 -21.41 31.12 -43.61
#